data_8a7df5bcff5cc437910c40119b22cd76
#
_entry.id   8a7df5bcff5cc437910c40119b22cd76
#
_cell.length_a   1.000
_cell.length_b   1.000
_cell.length_c   1.000
_cell.angle_alpha   90.00
_cell.angle_beta   90.00
_cell.angle_gamma   90.00
#
_symmetry.space_group_name_H-M   'P 1'
#
loop_
_entity.id
_entity.type
_entity.pdbx_description
1 polymer ?
#
loop_
_entity_poly.entity_id
_entity_poly.type
_entity_poly.pdbx_seq_one_letter_code
_entity_poly.pdbx_strand_id
1 'polypeptide(L)'
;VRTVRSMQATTSRIAARVRRIKPSPSTSAADRANELRRQGKSIVNLVVGEPDFDTPAHIRQAAAAAIERGATRYTLMAGTVELREAIVAKLERENGLRYAMNEIIATSGAKSAIYNAFAITLEPGDEVIIPAPYWVSYPDMVLACEGTPVTVACPEANGFKLTPAQLEAAITPRTRWLLINSPSNPTGASYTAAEYSALAEVLERHPHVMVMTDEIYEHIRFGSEPLPHILSVAPALRDRTLIVNGVSKTYAMTGWRIGYAAGPVDLIKALDT
;
A
#
# COMPACT_ATOMS: atom_id res chain seq x y z
N VAL A 1 30.23 -20.68 49.96
CA VAL A 1 29.36 -19.53 49.64
C VAL A 1 29.54 -19.27 48.17
N ARG A 2 28.59 -19.74 47.31
CA ARG A 2 28.56 -19.44 45.89
C ARG A 2 27.70 -18.19 45.69
N THR A 3 28.32 -17.12 45.27
CA THR A 3 27.68 -15.86 44.91
C THR A 3 26.95 -16.05 43.56
N VAL A 4 25.65 -16.15 43.63
CA VAL A 4 24.79 -16.10 42.42
C VAL A 4 24.76 -14.65 41.95
N ARG A 5 25.54 -14.34 40.91
CA ARG A 5 25.38 -13.08 40.16
C ARG A 5 24.04 -13.18 39.40
N SER A 6 23.04 -12.47 39.87
CA SER A 6 21.85 -12.23 39.12
C SER A 6 22.22 -11.39 37.86
N MET A 7 22.23 -12.03 36.71
CA MET A 7 22.19 -11.31 35.43
C MET A 7 20.82 -10.61 35.36
N GLN A 8 20.77 -9.33 35.72
CA GLN A 8 19.68 -8.47 35.33
C GLN A 8 19.70 -8.42 33.80
N ALA A 9 18.80 -9.17 33.17
CA ALA A 9 18.48 -8.99 31.77
C ALA A 9 17.94 -7.57 31.63
N THR A 10 18.73 -6.66 31.05
CA THR A 10 18.28 -5.35 30.65
C THR A 10 17.19 -5.56 29.61
N THR A 11 15.94 -5.53 30.05
CA THR A 11 14.78 -5.57 29.16
C THR A 11 14.86 -4.38 28.23
N SER A 12 15.14 -4.65 26.97
CA SER A 12 15.21 -3.62 25.94
C SER A 12 13.88 -2.85 25.90
N ARG A 13 13.95 -1.51 25.92
CA ARG A 13 12.76 -0.63 25.76
C ARG A 13 12.11 -0.76 24.40
N ILE A 14 12.80 -1.35 23.42
CA ILE A 14 12.36 -1.49 22.05
C ILE A 14 11.83 -2.90 21.81
N ALA A 15 10.62 -3.00 21.27
CA ALA A 15 10.01 -4.28 20.94
C ALA A 15 10.86 -5.08 19.94
N ALA A 16 10.88 -6.41 20.08
CA ALA A 16 11.69 -7.31 19.26
C ALA A 16 11.37 -7.16 17.75
N ARG A 17 10.10 -6.91 17.39
CA ARG A 17 9.69 -6.72 15.99
C ARG A 17 10.38 -5.53 15.32
N VAL A 18 10.68 -4.45 16.04
CA VAL A 18 11.36 -3.26 15.50
C VAL A 18 12.81 -3.57 15.09
N ARG A 19 13.45 -4.53 15.76
CA ARG A 19 14.84 -4.93 15.44
C ARG A 19 14.93 -5.73 14.14
N ARG A 20 13.82 -6.25 13.63
CA ARG A 20 13.75 -6.95 12.33
C ARG A 20 13.65 -5.99 11.16
N ILE A 21 13.27 -4.72 11.41
CA ILE A 21 13.12 -3.66 10.43
C ILE A 21 14.47 -2.97 10.24
N LYS A 22 14.90 -2.81 9.00
CA LYS A 22 16.11 -2.08 8.64
C LYS A 22 15.79 -0.60 8.40
N PRO A 23 16.76 0.32 8.67
CA PRO A 23 16.60 1.71 8.24
C PRO A 23 16.28 1.79 6.73
N SER A 24 15.33 2.64 6.37
CA SER A 24 14.91 2.78 4.97
C SER A 24 16.10 3.22 4.10
N PRO A 25 16.47 2.45 3.05
CA PRO A 25 17.52 2.86 2.13
C PRO A 25 17.24 4.21 1.45
N SER A 26 15.98 4.49 1.14
CA SER A 26 15.56 5.75 0.53
C SER A 26 15.76 6.94 1.48
N THR A 27 15.45 6.80 2.77
CA THR A 27 15.70 7.86 3.75
C THR A 27 17.19 8.12 3.89
N SER A 28 18.00 7.07 4.05
CA SER A 28 19.45 7.18 4.16
C SER A 28 20.09 7.84 2.94
N ALA A 29 19.61 7.51 1.74
CA ALA A 29 20.08 8.12 0.50
C ALA A 29 19.66 9.59 0.38
N ALA A 30 18.44 9.95 0.80
CA ALA A 30 17.95 11.32 0.83
C ALA A 30 18.75 12.18 1.79
N ASP A 31 19.03 11.68 3.00
CA ASP A 31 19.85 12.36 4.00
C ASP A 31 21.27 12.60 3.48
N ARG A 32 21.85 11.59 2.80
CA ARG A 32 23.16 11.73 2.17
C ARG A 32 23.16 12.76 1.03
N ALA A 33 22.16 12.78 0.20
CA ALA A 33 22.00 13.78 -0.87
C ALA A 33 21.90 15.19 -0.29
N ASN A 34 21.13 15.38 0.77
CA ASN A 34 20.97 16.66 1.46
C ASN A 34 22.29 17.12 2.12
N GLU A 35 23.04 16.21 2.70
CA GLU A 35 24.34 16.52 3.28
C GLU A 35 25.34 16.97 2.21
N LEU A 36 25.40 16.29 1.06
CA LEU A 36 26.27 16.68 -0.05
C LEU A 36 25.89 18.04 -0.64
N ARG A 37 24.58 18.37 -0.72
CA ARG A 37 24.12 19.69 -1.14
C ARG A 37 24.56 20.78 -0.15
N ARG A 38 24.46 20.55 1.16
CA ARG A 38 24.97 21.49 2.17
C ARG A 38 26.47 21.75 2.05
N GLN A 39 27.23 20.77 1.57
CA GLN A 39 28.66 20.89 1.24
C GLN A 39 28.94 21.62 -0.10
N GLY A 40 27.92 22.17 -0.76
CA GLY A 40 28.03 22.88 -2.03
C GLY A 40 28.16 21.99 -3.26
N LYS A 41 27.93 20.67 -3.14
CA LYS A 41 27.99 19.78 -4.31
C LYS A 41 26.68 19.85 -5.10
N SER A 42 26.81 19.90 -6.44
CA SER A 42 25.66 19.77 -7.35
C SER A 42 25.18 18.31 -7.36
N ILE A 43 23.98 18.08 -6.84
CA ILE A 43 23.39 16.74 -6.73
C ILE A 43 22.06 16.70 -7.46
N VAL A 44 21.95 15.81 -8.44
CA VAL A 44 20.67 15.39 -9.03
C VAL A 44 20.07 14.33 -8.10
N ASN A 45 18.94 14.64 -7.46
CA ASN A 45 18.29 13.75 -6.50
C ASN A 45 17.15 12.99 -7.18
N LEU A 46 17.30 11.69 -7.34
CA LEU A 46 16.29 10.76 -7.88
C LEU A 46 15.80 9.77 -6.80
N VAL A 47 16.03 10.06 -5.53
CA VAL A 47 15.74 9.13 -4.41
C VAL A 47 14.26 9.15 -4.01
N VAL A 48 13.65 10.34 -3.98
CA VAL A 48 12.25 10.53 -3.55
C VAL A 48 11.39 10.71 -4.79
N GLY A 49 10.46 9.78 -4.99
CA GLY A 49 9.48 9.86 -6.07
C GLY A 49 8.30 10.75 -5.66
N GLU A 50 8.37 12.02 -6.02
CA GLU A 50 7.32 13.02 -5.78
C GLU A 50 6.93 13.66 -7.12
N PRO A 51 5.62 13.91 -7.38
CA PRO A 51 5.23 14.70 -8.55
C PRO A 51 5.91 16.07 -8.52
N ASP A 52 6.43 16.52 -9.65
CA ASP A 52 7.11 17.82 -9.82
C ASP A 52 6.13 18.99 -10.05
N PHE A 53 4.84 18.72 -9.91
CA PHE A 53 3.76 19.71 -9.96
C PHE A 53 3.30 20.07 -8.56
N ASP A 54 2.89 21.32 -8.39
CA ASP A 54 2.12 21.73 -7.21
C ASP A 54 0.75 21.05 -7.19
N THR A 55 0.20 20.85 -5.99
CA THR A 55 -1.23 20.50 -5.85
C THR A 55 -2.08 21.52 -6.63
N PRO A 56 -3.02 21.09 -7.49
CA PRO A 56 -3.84 21.96 -8.33
C PRO A 56 -4.52 23.09 -7.54
N ALA A 57 -4.58 24.29 -8.14
CA ALA A 57 -5.04 25.50 -7.46
C ALA A 57 -6.46 25.36 -6.88
N HIS A 58 -7.38 24.72 -7.62
CA HIS A 58 -8.75 24.51 -7.14
C HIS A 58 -8.83 23.60 -5.89
N ILE A 59 -7.92 22.62 -5.74
CA ILE A 59 -7.84 21.78 -4.56
C ILE A 59 -7.33 22.60 -3.36
N ARG A 60 -6.26 23.39 -3.57
CA ARG A 60 -5.72 24.26 -2.52
C ARG A 60 -6.75 25.29 -2.05
N GLN A 61 -7.51 25.87 -2.98
CA GLN A 61 -8.58 26.82 -2.69
C GLN A 61 -9.73 26.16 -1.92
N ALA A 62 -10.14 24.95 -2.30
CA ALA A 62 -11.16 24.18 -1.59
C ALA A 62 -10.76 23.89 -0.13
N ALA A 63 -9.50 23.56 0.10
CA ALA A 63 -8.98 23.33 1.45
C ALA A 63 -8.93 24.63 2.27
N ALA A 64 -8.47 25.74 1.70
CA ALA A 64 -8.50 27.06 2.36
C ALA A 64 -9.93 27.43 2.74
N ALA A 65 -10.88 27.30 1.83
CA ALA A 65 -12.30 27.56 2.10
C ALA A 65 -12.88 26.61 3.17
N ALA A 66 -12.41 25.37 3.26
CA ALA A 66 -12.83 24.45 4.32
C ALA A 66 -12.34 24.92 5.70
N ILE A 67 -11.09 25.41 5.79
CA ILE A 67 -10.53 26.00 7.01
C ILE A 67 -11.34 27.22 7.44
N GLU A 68 -11.63 28.13 6.51
CA GLU A 68 -12.40 29.35 6.76
C GLU A 68 -13.83 29.05 7.26
N ARG A 69 -14.44 27.96 6.79
CA ARG A 69 -15.75 27.48 7.28
C ARG A 69 -15.67 26.79 8.65
N GLY A 70 -14.48 26.64 9.23
CA GLY A 70 -14.29 25.96 10.50
C GLY A 70 -14.39 24.43 10.42
N ALA A 71 -14.13 23.83 9.24
CA ALA A 71 -14.07 22.37 9.07
C ALA A 71 -12.75 21.81 9.65
N THR A 72 -12.52 22.06 10.94
CA THR A 72 -11.27 21.75 11.66
C THR A 72 -11.51 20.86 12.90
N ARG A 73 -12.71 20.29 13.00
CA ARG A 73 -13.10 19.41 14.11
C ARG A 73 -12.95 17.95 13.74
N TYR A 74 -13.11 17.07 14.73
CA TYR A 74 -13.11 15.62 14.50
C TYR A 74 -14.16 15.22 13.46
N THR A 75 -13.77 14.33 12.59
CA THR A 75 -14.64 13.64 11.64
C THR A 75 -15.00 12.24 12.16
N LEU A 76 -15.82 11.50 11.42
CA LEU A 76 -15.92 10.06 11.59
C LEU A 76 -14.55 9.40 11.36
N MET A 77 -14.26 8.30 12.04
CA MET A 77 -12.99 7.59 11.89
C MET A 77 -12.78 7.10 10.46
N ALA A 78 -13.83 6.57 9.83
CA ALA A 78 -13.80 6.16 8.44
C ALA A 78 -13.66 7.31 7.42
N GLY A 79 -13.62 8.56 7.87
CA GLY A 79 -13.58 9.78 7.04
C GLY A 79 -14.93 10.46 6.90
N THR A 80 -14.93 11.69 6.35
CA THR A 80 -16.18 12.42 6.12
C THR A 80 -17.07 11.71 5.11
N VAL A 81 -18.38 11.94 5.22
CA VAL A 81 -19.38 11.35 4.31
C VAL A 81 -19.09 11.75 2.87
N GLU A 82 -18.82 13.04 2.65
CA GLU A 82 -18.55 13.59 1.32
C GLU A 82 -17.30 12.99 0.67
N LEU A 83 -16.23 12.77 1.44
CA LEU A 83 -15.02 12.12 0.90
C LEU A 83 -15.29 10.67 0.52
N ARG A 84 -16.02 9.92 1.36
CA ARG A 84 -16.35 8.52 1.10
C ARG A 84 -17.30 8.37 -0.09
N GLU A 85 -18.28 9.28 -0.23
CA GLU A 85 -19.15 9.34 -1.42
C GLU A 85 -18.35 9.65 -2.69
N ALA A 86 -17.38 10.58 -2.62
CA ALA A 86 -16.51 10.88 -3.74
C ALA A 86 -15.63 9.67 -4.13
N ILE A 87 -15.15 8.89 -3.16
CA ILE A 87 -14.39 7.65 -3.41
C ILE A 87 -15.29 6.60 -4.09
N VAL A 88 -16.51 6.38 -3.59
CA VAL A 88 -17.49 5.47 -4.22
C VAL A 88 -17.74 5.89 -5.67
N ALA A 89 -18.05 7.15 -5.90
CA ALA A 89 -18.30 7.68 -7.25
C ALA A 89 -17.08 7.54 -8.18
N LYS A 90 -15.86 7.72 -7.63
CA LYS A 90 -14.61 7.51 -8.38
C LYS A 90 -14.44 6.05 -8.79
N LEU A 91 -14.61 5.13 -7.86
CA LEU A 91 -14.45 3.69 -8.13
C LEU A 91 -15.46 3.20 -9.18
N GLU A 92 -16.70 3.68 -9.14
CA GLU A 92 -17.70 3.34 -10.15
C GLU A 92 -17.36 3.97 -11.52
N ARG A 93 -17.05 5.26 -11.57
CA ARG A 93 -16.77 6.01 -12.79
C ARG A 93 -15.51 5.56 -13.51
N GLU A 94 -14.43 5.30 -12.75
CA GLU A 94 -13.08 5.12 -13.32
C GLU A 94 -12.63 3.66 -13.37
N ASN A 95 -13.10 2.84 -12.41
CA ASN A 95 -12.71 1.45 -12.30
C ASN A 95 -13.87 0.47 -12.63
N GLY A 96 -15.10 0.97 -12.78
CA GLY A 96 -16.29 0.13 -12.99
C GLY A 96 -16.66 -0.72 -11.77
N LEU A 97 -16.16 -0.34 -10.58
CA LEU A 97 -16.31 -1.08 -9.33
C LEU A 97 -17.33 -0.40 -8.42
N ARG A 98 -18.37 -1.13 -8.03
CA ARG A 98 -19.42 -0.62 -7.14
C ARG A 98 -19.16 -1.04 -5.70
N TYR A 99 -19.05 -0.05 -4.83
CA TYR A 99 -18.88 -0.21 -3.39
C TYR A 99 -19.95 0.58 -2.64
N ALA A 100 -20.42 0.04 -1.51
CA ALA A 100 -21.25 0.76 -0.57
C ALA A 100 -20.37 1.59 0.39
N MET A 101 -20.99 2.57 1.06
CA MET A 101 -20.29 3.45 2.00
C MET A 101 -19.60 2.72 3.16
N ASN A 102 -20.16 1.60 3.61
CA ASN A 102 -19.59 0.77 4.67
C ASN A 102 -18.46 -0.18 4.19
N GLU A 103 -18.15 -0.15 2.90
CA GLU A 103 -17.02 -0.84 2.28
C GLU A 103 -15.84 0.11 2.00
N ILE A 104 -15.91 1.38 2.46
CA ILE A 104 -14.91 2.42 2.21
C ILE A 104 -14.40 3.00 3.53
N ILE A 105 -13.08 3.17 3.64
CA ILE A 105 -12.43 3.91 4.72
C ILE A 105 -11.38 4.86 4.17
N ALA A 106 -11.39 6.12 4.61
CA ALA A 106 -10.31 7.07 4.39
C ALA A 106 -9.20 6.87 5.42
N THR A 107 -7.95 7.07 5.02
CA THR A 107 -6.78 6.82 5.87
C THR A 107 -5.75 7.93 5.74
N SER A 108 -4.79 8.00 6.67
CA SER A 108 -3.66 8.96 6.63
C SER A 108 -2.62 8.59 5.55
N GLY A 109 -3.06 8.50 4.29
CA GLY A 109 -2.31 8.04 3.13
C GLY A 109 -2.41 6.53 2.93
N ALA A 110 -2.15 6.06 1.71
CA ALA A 110 -2.21 4.65 1.33
C ALA A 110 -1.33 3.75 2.22
N LYS A 111 -0.16 4.22 2.64
CA LYS A 111 0.72 3.49 3.58
C LYS A 111 -0.01 3.09 4.87
N SER A 112 -0.83 3.99 5.42
CA SER A 112 -1.60 3.72 6.63
C SER A 112 -2.64 2.63 6.40
N ALA A 113 -3.30 2.63 5.24
CA ALA A 113 -4.26 1.59 4.87
C ALA A 113 -3.59 0.21 4.83
N ILE A 114 -2.43 0.11 4.16
CA ILE A 114 -1.65 -1.15 4.05
C ILE A 114 -1.20 -1.63 5.42
N TYR A 115 -0.58 -0.73 6.20
CA TYR A 115 -0.08 -1.09 7.54
C TYR A 115 -1.21 -1.55 8.46
N ASN A 116 -2.31 -0.82 8.51
CA ASN A 116 -3.45 -1.16 9.36
C ASN A 116 -4.10 -2.48 8.91
N ALA A 117 -4.20 -2.75 7.59
CA ALA A 117 -4.70 -4.02 7.09
C ALA A 117 -3.83 -5.19 7.57
N PHE A 118 -2.51 -5.07 7.52
CA PHE A 118 -1.61 -6.07 8.08
C PHE A 118 -1.74 -6.17 9.60
N ALA A 119 -1.84 -5.05 10.31
CA ALA A 119 -1.94 -5.04 11.78
C ALA A 119 -3.18 -5.77 12.32
N ILE A 120 -4.30 -5.74 11.57
CA ILE A 120 -5.54 -6.39 11.99
C ILE A 120 -5.73 -7.81 11.44
N THR A 121 -4.86 -8.27 10.52
CA THR A 121 -5.06 -9.57 9.86
C THR A 121 -3.90 -10.54 9.97
N LEU A 122 -2.70 -10.07 10.30
CA LEU A 122 -1.53 -10.94 10.40
C LEU A 122 -1.31 -11.43 11.83
N GLU A 123 -1.11 -12.73 11.96
CA GLU A 123 -0.63 -13.40 13.15
C GLU A 123 0.82 -13.87 12.94
N PRO A 124 1.58 -14.15 14.02
CA PRO A 124 2.92 -14.72 13.91
C PRO A 124 2.94 -16.01 13.08
N GLY A 125 3.69 -16.00 11.98
CA GLY A 125 3.79 -17.12 11.05
C GLY A 125 2.98 -16.98 9.77
N ASP A 126 2.07 -16.01 9.70
CA ASP A 126 1.37 -15.66 8.45
C ASP A 126 2.34 -15.10 7.43
N GLU A 127 2.11 -15.41 6.17
CA GLU A 127 2.95 -15.04 5.05
C GLU A 127 2.25 -14.03 4.14
N VAL A 128 3.05 -13.07 3.64
CA VAL A 128 2.61 -12.08 2.64
C VAL A 128 3.50 -12.20 1.42
N ILE A 129 2.92 -12.60 0.28
CA ILE A 129 3.62 -12.67 -1.00
C ILE A 129 3.78 -11.26 -1.56
N ILE A 130 5.03 -10.89 -1.87
CA ILE A 130 5.41 -9.57 -2.39
C ILE A 130 6.26 -9.76 -3.66
N PRO A 131 5.73 -9.47 -4.86
CA PRO A 131 6.50 -9.47 -6.10
C PRO A 131 7.64 -8.45 -6.04
N ALA A 132 8.86 -8.85 -6.39
CA ALA A 132 10.04 -8.00 -6.39
C ALA A 132 10.52 -7.74 -7.84
N PRO A 133 10.90 -6.48 -8.20
CA PRO A 133 11.14 -5.31 -7.35
C PRO A 133 9.85 -4.72 -6.75
N TYR A 134 9.94 -4.20 -5.52
CA TYR A 134 8.80 -3.67 -4.77
C TYR A 134 9.16 -2.35 -4.07
N TRP A 135 8.14 -1.61 -3.65
CA TRP A 135 8.34 -0.47 -2.76
C TRP A 135 8.91 -0.91 -1.42
N VAL A 136 10.04 -0.31 -1.05
CA VAL A 136 10.88 -0.70 0.10
C VAL A 136 10.14 -0.87 1.44
N SER A 137 8.98 -0.22 1.60
CA SER A 137 8.23 -0.29 2.86
C SER A 137 7.37 -1.54 3.02
N TYR A 138 7.06 -2.29 1.96
CA TYR A 138 6.14 -3.44 2.08
C TYR A 138 6.67 -4.52 3.03
N PRO A 139 7.91 -5.04 2.87
CA PRO A 139 8.41 -6.07 3.79
C PRO A 139 8.51 -5.57 5.23
N ASP A 140 8.89 -4.30 5.43
CA ASP A 140 9.02 -3.72 6.76
C ASP A 140 7.68 -3.61 7.49
N MET A 141 6.59 -3.28 6.77
CA MET A 141 5.24 -3.27 7.34
C MET A 141 4.78 -4.68 7.75
N VAL A 142 5.06 -5.69 6.93
CA VAL A 142 4.77 -7.10 7.26
C VAL A 142 5.54 -7.53 8.51
N LEU A 143 6.85 -7.23 8.58
CA LEU A 143 7.68 -7.54 9.76
C LEU A 143 7.24 -6.79 11.02
N ALA A 144 6.78 -5.54 10.89
CA ALA A 144 6.24 -4.75 12.00
C ALA A 144 4.96 -5.35 12.57
N CYS A 145 4.16 -6.00 11.72
CA CYS A 145 2.93 -6.70 12.07
C CYS A 145 3.15 -8.20 12.35
N GLU A 146 4.39 -8.61 12.63
CA GLU A 146 4.80 -9.98 13.01
C GLU A 146 4.63 -11.05 11.93
N GLY A 147 4.20 -10.67 10.72
CA GLY A 147 4.14 -11.54 9.56
C GLY A 147 5.52 -11.82 8.94
N THR A 148 5.53 -12.71 7.95
CA THR A 148 6.70 -13.13 7.18
C THR A 148 6.57 -12.65 5.73
N PRO A 149 7.42 -11.74 5.23
CA PRO A 149 7.39 -11.35 3.83
C PRO A 149 8.00 -12.47 2.96
N VAL A 150 7.24 -12.96 2.01
CA VAL A 150 7.66 -13.93 0.99
C VAL A 150 7.90 -13.17 -0.31
N THR A 151 9.17 -12.84 -0.59
CA THR A 151 9.53 -12.07 -1.77
C THR A 151 9.73 -12.99 -2.98
N VAL A 152 9.01 -12.71 -4.08
CA VAL A 152 9.11 -13.46 -5.33
C VAL A 152 9.82 -12.61 -6.38
N ALA A 153 10.99 -13.08 -6.84
CA ALA A 153 11.77 -12.36 -7.84
C ALA A 153 11.05 -12.37 -9.21
N CYS A 154 10.73 -11.18 -9.72
CA CYS A 154 10.11 -10.98 -11.03
C CYS A 154 11.13 -10.32 -11.95
N PRO A 155 11.87 -11.09 -12.78
CA PRO A 155 12.94 -10.57 -13.61
C PRO A 155 12.41 -9.70 -14.77
N GLU A 156 13.30 -8.92 -15.36
CA GLU A 156 13.01 -8.09 -16.54
C GLU A 156 12.43 -8.91 -17.71
N ALA A 157 12.88 -10.14 -17.88
CA ALA A 157 12.37 -11.05 -18.89
C ALA A 157 10.85 -11.32 -18.76
N ASN A 158 10.30 -11.17 -17.56
CA ASN A 158 8.84 -11.25 -17.29
C ASN A 158 8.20 -9.85 -17.19
N GLY A 159 8.88 -8.79 -17.66
CA GLY A 159 8.43 -7.40 -17.52
C GLY A 159 8.28 -6.96 -16.05
N PHE A 160 9.08 -7.51 -15.14
CA PHE A 160 9.04 -7.27 -13.70
C PHE A 160 7.68 -7.62 -13.04
N LYS A 161 6.95 -8.58 -13.62
CA LYS A 161 5.63 -9.00 -13.17
C LYS A 161 5.64 -10.44 -12.66
N LEU A 162 4.82 -10.71 -11.65
CA LEU A 162 4.60 -12.05 -11.12
C LEU A 162 3.87 -12.90 -12.17
N THR A 163 4.36 -14.11 -12.39
CA THR A 163 3.71 -15.09 -13.26
C THR A 163 2.82 -16.05 -12.46
N PRO A 164 1.80 -16.68 -13.09
CA PRO A 164 0.97 -17.68 -12.43
C PRO A 164 1.77 -18.84 -11.81
N ALA A 165 2.79 -19.33 -12.50
CA ALA A 165 3.65 -20.39 -12.00
C ALA A 165 4.44 -19.97 -10.75
N GLN A 166 4.94 -18.75 -10.71
CA GLN A 166 5.63 -18.21 -9.55
C GLN A 166 4.66 -18.00 -8.37
N LEU A 167 3.43 -17.52 -8.63
CA LEU A 167 2.41 -17.38 -7.61
C LEU A 167 2.03 -18.73 -7.00
N GLU A 168 1.73 -19.73 -7.83
CA GLU A 168 1.41 -21.10 -7.39
C GLU A 168 2.52 -21.68 -6.51
N ALA A 169 3.78 -21.52 -6.93
CA ALA A 169 4.93 -22.02 -6.18
C ALA A 169 5.17 -21.30 -4.84
N ALA A 170 4.72 -20.04 -4.72
CA ALA A 170 4.92 -19.23 -3.52
C ALA A 170 3.82 -19.41 -2.46
N ILE A 171 2.63 -19.86 -2.87
CA ILE A 171 1.50 -20.04 -1.95
C ILE A 171 1.74 -21.25 -1.03
N THR A 172 1.52 -21.03 0.25
CA THR A 172 1.52 -22.08 1.29
C THR A 172 0.23 -22.01 2.12
N PRO A 173 -0.05 -22.98 2.98
CA PRO A 173 -1.19 -22.87 3.91
C PRO A 173 -1.12 -21.67 4.88
N ARG A 174 0.06 -21.05 5.03
CA ARG A 174 0.27 -19.84 5.85
C ARG A 174 0.15 -18.55 5.06
N THR A 175 0.01 -18.61 3.75
CA THR A 175 -0.12 -17.41 2.92
C THR A 175 -1.42 -16.70 3.25
N ARG A 176 -1.32 -15.50 3.84
CA ARG A 176 -2.47 -14.66 4.19
C ARG A 176 -2.79 -13.66 3.10
N TRP A 177 -1.77 -13.04 2.50
CA TRP A 177 -1.94 -11.99 1.50
C TRP A 177 -1.05 -12.19 0.28
N LEU A 178 -1.61 -11.86 -0.89
CA LEU A 178 -0.85 -11.45 -2.06
C LEU A 178 -0.97 -9.93 -2.19
N LEU A 179 0.15 -9.20 -2.19
CA LEU A 179 0.20 -7.76 -2.43
C LEU A 179 0.65 -7.49 -3.86
N ILE A 180 -0.17 -6.79 -4.64
CA ILE A 180 0.12 -6.35 -6.01
C ILE A 180 0.14 -4.83 -6.03
N ASN A 181 1.18 -4.20 -6.59
CA ASN A 181 1.25 -2.78 -6.87
C ASN A 181 1.33 -2.57 -8.39
N SER A 182 0.29 -1.95 -8.96
CA SER A 182 0.18 -1.74 -10.40
C SER A 182 -0.52 -0.41 -10.72
N PRO A 183 0.15 0.51 -11.43
CA PRO A 183 1.56 0.48 -11.84
C PRO A 183 2.52 0.38 -10.66
N SER A 184 3.63 -0.33 -10.84
CA SER A 184 4.55 -0.67 -9.75
C SER A 184 5.57 0.43 -9.45
N ASN A 185 5.87 0.60 -8.19
CA ASN A 185 7.08 1.26 -7.73
C ASN A 185 8.11 0.18 -7.32
N PRO A 186 9.32 0.09 -7.94
CA PRO A 186 9.97 1.17 -8.73
C PRO A 186 9.88 1.02 -10.26
N THR A 187 9.31 -0.05 -10.80
CA THR A 187 9.53 -0.43 -12.20
C THR A 187 8.62 0.29 -13.20
N GLY A 188 7.49 0.83 -12.76
CA GLY A 188 6.44 1.36 -13.63
C GLY A 188 5.66 0.27 -14.39
N ALA A 189 5.97 -1.00 -14.17
CA ALA A 189 5.27 -2.11 -14.81
C ALA A 189 3.80 -2.17 -14.36
N SER A 190 2.90 -2.49 -15.29
CA SER A 190 1.48 -2.69 -15.05
C SER A 190 0.99 -4.00 -15.65
N TYR A 191 0.03 -4.63 -14.98
CA TYR A 191 -0.57 -5.87 -15.44
C TYR A 191 -1.63 -5.59 -16.51
N THR A 192 -1.68 -6.45 -17.51
CA THR A 192 -2.76 -6.52 -18.49
C THR A 192 -3.96 -7.30 -17.93
N ALA A 193 -5.12 -7.19 -18.58
CA ALA A 193 -6.29 -7.99 -18.23
C ALA A 193 -6.01 -9.49 -18.29
N ALA A 194 -5.29 -9.96 -19.33
CA ALA A 194 -4.94 -11.36 -19.49
C ALA A 194 -4.01 -11.86 -18.37
N GLU A 195 -3.04 -11.05 -17.95
CA GLU A 195 -2.15 -11.40 -16.84
C GLU A 195 -2.91 -11.45 -15.50
N TYR A 196 -3.82 -10.51 -15.26
CA TYR A 196 -4.69 -10.58 -14.08
C TYR A 196 -5.61 -11.79 -14.08
N SER A 197 -6.20 -12.15 -15.24
CA SER A 197 -7.03 -13.37 -15.36
C SER A 197 -6.21 -14.62 -15.01
N ALA A 198 -5.00 -14.73 -15.52
CA ALA A 198 -4.13 -15.87 -15.25
C ALA A 198 -3.70 -15.96 -13.77
N LEU A 199 -3.47 -14.83 -13.10
CA LEU A 199 -3.23 -14.81 -11.64
C LEU A 199 -4.50 -15.17 -10.86
N ALA A 200 -5.66 -14.70 -11.31
CA ALA A 200 -6.94 -14.99 -10.67
C ALA A 200 -7.27 -16.48 -10.69
N GLU A 201 -7.00 -17.19 -11.80
CA GLU A 201 -7.16 -18.64 -11.89
C GLU A 201 -6.33 -19.38 -10.81
N VAL A 202 -5.13 -18.90 -10.49
CA VAL A 202 -4.35 -19.44 -9.36
C VAL A 202 -5.05 -19.13 -8.05
N LEU A 203 -5.44 -17.88 -7.82
CA LEU A 203 -6.06 -17.45 -6.57
C LEU A 203 -7.38 -18.16 -6.30
N GLU A 204 -8.17 -18.49 -7.32
CA GLU A 204 -9.42 -19.23 -7.17
C GLU A 204 -9.22 -20.64 -6.61
N ARG A 205 -8.07 -21.27 -6.87
CA ARG A 205 -7.69 -22.56 -6.24
C ARG A 205 -7.22 -22.41 -4.78
N HIS A 206 -6.89 -21.19 -4.36
CA HIS A 206 -6.38 -20.87 -3.02
C HIS A 206 -7.30 -19.85 -2.30
N PRO A 207 -8.53 -20.23 -1.88
CA PRO A 207 -9.53 -19.31 -1.34
C PRO A 207 -9.13 -18.66 0.00
N HIS A 208 -8.13 -19.18 0.69
CA HIS A 208 -7.60 -18.62 1.95
C HIS A 208 -6.70 -17.39 1.72
N VAL A 209 -6.22 -17.16 0.50
CA VAL A 209 -5.34 -16.04 0.17
C VAL A 209 -6.17 -14.80 -0.09
N MET A 210 -5.97 -13.75 0.67
CA MET A 210 -6.51 -12.42 0.43
C MET A 210 -5.65 -11.66 -0.58
N VAL A 211 -6.25 -10.72 -1.30
CA VAL A 211 -5.57 -9.90 -2.30
C VAL A 211 -5.56 -8.45 -1.86
N MET A 212 -4.40 -7.83 -1.87
CA MET A 212 -4.25 -6.38 -1.69
C MET A 212 -3.74 -5.78 -2.99
N THR A 213 -4.47 -4.80 -3.55
CA THR A 213 -4.02 -4.04 -4.71
C THR A 213 -3.66 -2.62 -4.25
N ASP A 214 -2.40 -2.22 -4.44
CA ASP A 214 -1.97 -0.84 -4.25
C ASP A 214 -1.95 -0.14 -5.62
N GLU A 215 -2.90 0.76 -5.82
CA GLU A 215 -3.19 1.42 -7.10
C GLU A 215 -2.87 2.90 -7.07
N ILE A 216 -2.00 3.33 -6.16
CA ILE A 216 -1.66 4.74 -5.96
C ILE A 216 -1.16 5.45 -7.23
N TYR A 217 -0.69 4.68 -8.23
CA TYR A 217 -0.17 5.18 -9.50
C TYR A 217 -1.11 4.98 -10.69
N GLU A 218 -2.37 4.60 -10.50
CA GLU A 218 -3.30 4.25 -11.60
C GLU A 218 -3.42 5.32 -12.71
N HIS A 219 -3.23 6.61 -12.36
CA HIS A 219 -3.26 7.73 -13.31
C HIS A 219 -1.87 8.19 -13.78
N ILE A 220 -0.79 7.62 -13.24
CA ILE A 220 0.58 7.93 -13.66
C ILE A 220 1.00 6.93 -14.75
N ARG A 221 0.61 7.22 -15.99
CA ARG A 221 0.81 6.33 -17.15
C ARG A 221 1.04 7.14 -18.42
N PHE A 222 1.71 6.54 -19.39
CA PHE A 222 1.99 7.18 -20.68
C PHE A 222 0.94 6.88 -21.76
N GLY A 223 0.11 5.86 -21.56
CA GLY A 223 -0.99 5.49 -22.48
C GLY A 223 -2.30 6.18 -22.17
N SER A 224 -3.22 6.18 -23.13
CA SER A 224 -4.59 6.71 -22.96
C SER A 224 -5.56 5.68 -22.38
N GLU A 225 -5.30 4.39 -22.63
CA GLU A 225 -6.20 3.32 -22.21
C GLU A 225 -6.23 3.13 -20.70
N PRO A 226 -7.42 2.97 -20.07
CA PRO A 226 -7.54 2.65 -18.67
C PRO A 226 -6.76 1.38 -18.31
N LEU A 227 -6.11 1.38 -17.15
CA LEU A 227 -5.48 0.17 -16.63
C LEU A 227 -6.56 -0.78 -16.11
N PRO A 228 -6.45 -2.08 -16.40
CA PRO A 228 -7.38 -3.05 -15.86
C PRO A 228 -7.18 -3.19 -14.35
N HIS A 229 -8.26 -3.47 -13.64
CA HIS A 229 -8.25 -3.89 -12.26
C HIS A 229 -8.46 -5.40 -12.17
N ILE A 230 -7.87 -6.08 -11.18
CA ILE A 230 -8.05 -7.53 -11.04
C ILE A 230 -9.53 -7.91 -10.87
N LEU A 231 -10.33 -7.11 -10.16
CA LEU A 231 -11.78 -7.37 -10.00
C LEU A 231 -12.60 -7.13 -11.27
N SER A 232 -12.07 -6.39 -12.26
CA SER A 232 -12.74 -6.23 -13.55
C SER A 232 -12.73 -7.53 -14.37
N VAL A 233 -11.73 -8.37 -14.14
CA VAL A 233 -11.56 -9.67 -14.85
C VAL A 233 -11.93 -10.87 -13.98
N ALA A 234 -11.86 -10.73 -12.66
CA ALA A 234 -12.14 -11.79 -11.69
C ALA A 234 -13.00 -11.26 -10.53
N PRO A 235 -14.29 -10.94 -10.77
CA PRO A 235 -15.17 -10.41 -9.74
C PRO A 235 -15.42 -11.37 -8.58
N ALA A 236 -15.16 -12.66 -8.74
CA ALA A 236 -15.24 -13.66 -7.69
C ALA A 236 -14.23 -13.43 -6.55
N LEU A 237 -13.17 -12.66 -6.79
CA LEU A 237 -12.18 -12.31 -5.76
C LEU A 237 -12.64 -11.16 -4.85
N ARG A 238 -13.79 -10.51 -5.12
CA ARG A 238 -14.23 -9.30 -4.44
C ARG A 238 -14.27 -9.43 -2.91
N ASP A 239 -14.82 -10.53 -2.41
CA ASP A 239 -15.04 -10.74 -0.97
C ASP A 239 -13.73 -11.00 -0.17
N ARG A 240 -12.60 -10.94 -0.85
CA ARG A 240 -11.25 -11.10 -0.25
C ARG A 240 -10.21 -10.17 -0.88
N THR A 241 -10.65 -9.12 -1.56
CA THR A 241 -9.76 -8.11 -2.14
C THR A 241 -9.91 -6.79 -1.41
N LEU A 242 -8.77 -6.23 -0.97
CA LEU A 242 -8.66 -4.88 -0.46
C LEU A 242 -7.96 -4.00 -1.50
N ILE A 243 -8.67 -3.01 -2.01
CA ILE A 243 -8.10 -1.96 -2.86
C ILE A 243 -7.50 -0.90 -1.96
N VAL A 244 -6.28 -0.49 -2.22
CA VAL A 244 -5.63 0.64 -1.57
C VAL A 244 -5.27 1.68 -2.60
N ASN A 245 -5.62 2.94 -2.35
CA ASN A 245 -5.31 4.04 -3.24
C ASN A 245 -5.23 5.36 -2.45
N GLY A 246 -5.12 6.48 -3.12
CA GLY A 246 -5.08 7.79 -2.49
C GLY A 246 -4.81 8.92 -3.46
N VAL A 247 -4.72 10.12 -2.92
CA VAL A 247 -4.58 11.35 -3.71
C VAL A 247 -3.12 11.78 -3.91
N SER A 248 -2.19 11.13 -3.24
CA SER A 248 -0.79 11.59 -3.14
C SER A 248 -0.09 11.76 -4.48
N LYS A 249 -0.33 10.84 -5.42
CA LYS A 249 0.37 10.82 -6.72
C LYS A 249 -0.47 11.47 -7.82
N THR A 250 -1.70 11.04 -7.98
CA THR A 250 -2.62 11.55 -9.01
C THR A 250 -2.82 13.08 -8.96
N TYR A 251 -2.87 13.63 -7.75
CA TYR A 251 -3.20 15.04 -7.55
C TYR A 251 -2.03 15.85 -6.97
N ALA A 252 -0.80 15.34 -6.99
CA ALA A 252 0.37 15.99 -6.40
C ALA A 252 0.11 16.43 -4.94
N MET A 253 -0.43 15.51 -4.13
CA MET A 253 -0.87 15.76 -2.76
C MET A 253 -0.10 14.92 -1.74
N THR A 254 1.19 14.71 -1.94
CA THR A 254 2.00 13.82 -1.08
C THR A 254 1.98 14.25 0.38
N GLY A 255 2.06 15.55 0.67
CA GLY A 255 2.05 16.13 2.00
C GLY A 255 0.68 16.20 2.69
N TRP A 256 -0.43 16.01 1.96
CA TRP A 256 -1.80 16.08 2.50
C TRP A 256 -2.19 14.87 3.33
N ARG A 257 -1.50 13.75 3.15
CA ARG A 257 -1.72 12.51 3.88
C ARG A 257 -3.14 11.97 3.77
N ILE A 258 -3.68 11.87 2.55
CA ILE A 258 -5.00 11.31 2.28
C ILE A 258 -4.86 10.06 1.39
N GLY A 259 -5.35 8.96 1.89
CA GLY A 259 -5.51 7.69 1.19
C GLY A 259 -6.84 7.06 1.54
N TYR A 260 -7.12 5.93 0.96
CA TYR A 260 -8.33 5.18 1.26
C TYR A 260 -8.14 3.68 0.97
N ALA A 261 -9.02 2.89 1.56
CA ALA A 261 -9.20 1.50 1.19
C ALA A 261 -10.66 1.21 0.87
N ALA A 262 -10.87 0.26 -0.04
CA ALA A 262 -12.17 -0.30 -0.38
C ALA A 262 -12.10 -1.83 -0.36
N GLY A 263 -13.05 -2.48 0.29
CA GLY A 263 -13.03 -3.94 0.43
C GLY A 263 -14.20 -4.51 1.21
N PRO A 264 -14.10 -5.77 1.64
CA PRO A 264 -15.13 -6.46 2.40
C PRO A 264 -15.54 -5.70 3.67
N VAL A 265 -16.83 -5.69 3.97
CA VAL A 265 -17.42 -4.91 5.09
C VAL A 265 -16.78 -5.25 6.44
N ASP A 266 -16.52 -6.51 6.70
CA ASP A 266 -15.90 -6.98 7.96
C ASP A 266 -14.47 -6.46 8.11
N LEU A 267 -13.70 -6.46 7.01
CA LEU A 267 -12.34 -5.92 6.99
C LEU A 267 -12.34 -4.39 7.17
N ILE A 268 -13.23 -3.67 6.47
CA ILE A 268 -13.36 -2.21 6.62
C ILE A 268 -13.82 -1.85 8.03
N LYS A 269 -14.75 -2.61 8.61
CA LYS A 269 -15.18 -2.41 10.00
C LYS A 269 -14.04 -2.63 11.00
N ALA A 270 -13.19 -3.64 10.77
CA ALA A 270 -12.01 -3.87 11.60
C ALA A 270 -10.97 -2.75 11.46
N LEU A 271 -10.82 -2.17 10.28
CA LEU A 271 -9.94 -1.00 10.04
C LEU A 271 -10.44 0.27 10.71
N ASP A 272 -11.76 0.39 10.96
CA ASP A 272 -12.40 1.54 11.61
C ASP A 272 -12.35 1.44 13.16
N THR A 273 -11.84 0.33 13.72
CA THR A 273 -11.71 0.11 15.16
C THR A 273 -10.39 0.61 15.72
#